data_a5433fb1a078709d6ba633f0081bf27c
#
_entry.id   a5433fb1a078709d6ba633f0081bf27c
#
_cell.length_a   1.000
_cell.length_b   1.000
_cell.length_c   1.000
_cell.angle_alpha   90.00
_cell.angle_beta   90.00
_cell.angle_gamma   90.00
#
_symmetry.space_group_name_H-M   'P 1'
#
loop_
_entity.id
_entity.type
_entity.pdbx_description
1 polymer ?
#
loop_
_entity_poly.entity_id
_entity_poly.type
_entity_poly.pdbx_seq_one_letter_code
_entity_poly.pdbx_strand_id
1 'polypeptide(L)'
;VRQGSAGWRLDVADELPMDFLRKLRAAVKAENPDALVLGEVWEDASHKVAYGEMRCYCQGDTLDSVMNYPLRAAAIDFFTGRADAFALCRLIRSQQENYPAPFYYSLMNLTGSHDRPRSINALCGRTWEELPQPQRGPMRLTAEEYASGKARYVAMLRLLCALPGIPCVYYGDEAGLQGASDPFCRGTFPWGKEDAALQSQVRALLQARRQSPALQTGTLEVTAVDADTLRIVREIRDGRDVFGKAAANERAEIEIRRTI
;
A
#
# COMPACT_ATOMS: atom_id res chain seq x y z
N VAL A 1 18.17 -15.77 -4.21
CA VAL A 1 19.07 -14.64 -3.98
C VAL A 1 20.31 -14.76 -4.85
N ARG A 2 21.07 -15.86 -4.79
CA ARG A 2 22.29 -16.07 -5.64
C ARG A 2 22.02 -15.91 -7.14
N GLN A 3 20.82 -16.19 -7.61
CA GLN A 3 20.39 -16.05 -9.01
C GLN A 3 19.90 -14.64 -9.37
N GLY A 4 20.12 -13.64 -8.49
CA GLY A 4 19.76 -12.24 -8.74
C GLY A 4 18.41 -11.80 -8.19
N SER A 5 17.71 -12.65 -7.41
CA SER A 5 16.49 -12.21 -6.71
C SER A 5 16.84 -11.23 -5.59
N ALA A 6 16.19 -10.05 -5.58
CA ALA A 6 16.36 -9.05 -4.52
C ALA A 6 15.59 -9.39 -3.23
N GLY A 7 14.75 -10.42 -3.25
CA GLY A 7 13.95 -10.85 -2.11
C GLY A 7 12.85 -11.82 -2.52
N TRP A 8 11.96 -12.11 -1.59
CA TRP A 8 10.87 -13.07 -1.75
C TRP A 8 9.55 -12.50 -1.23
N ARG A 9 8.49 -12.64 -2.00
CA ARG A 9 7.11 -12.52 -1.53
C ARG A 9 6.57 -13.92 -1.29
N LEU A 10 6.16 -14.19 -0.06
CA LEU A 10 5.61 -15.46 0.36
C LEU A 10 4.10 -15.43 0.25
N ASP A 11 3.57 -16.33 -0.56
CA ASP A 11 2.14 -16.54 -0.75
C ASP A 11 1.55 -17.14 0.53
N VAL A 12 0.33 -16.70 0.89
CA VAL A 12 -0.45 -17.24 2.03
C VAL A 12 0.41 -17.45 3.28
N ALA A 13 1.09 -16.39 3.75
CA ALA A 13 2.05 -16.51 4.86
C ALA A 13 1.43 -17.09 6.13
N ASP A 14 0.11 -16.94 6.33
CA ASP A 14 -0.61 -17.51 7.47
C ASP A 14 -0.65 -19.05 7.46
N GLU A 15 -0.50 -19.69 6.31
CA GLU A 15 -0.46 -21.15 6.17
C GLU A 15 0.95 -21.74 6.33
N LEU A 16 1.98 -20.90 6.36
CA LEU A 16 3.35 -21.35 6.51
C LEU A 16 3.71 -21.51 7.99
N PRO A 17 4.36 -22.64 8.40
CA PRO A 17 4.82 -22.80 9.77
C PRO A 17 5.82 -21.70 10.18
N MET A 18 5.71 -21.20 11.42
CA MET A 18 6.60 -20.15 11.91
C MET A 18 8.09 -20.54 11.86
N ASP A 19 8.42 -21.81 12.14
CA ASP A 19 9.79 -22.31 12.05
C ASP A 19 10.32 -22.33 10.61
N PHE A 20 9.44 -22.58 9.62
CA PHE A 20 9.81 -22.47 8.20
C PHE A 20 10.14 -21.02 7.86
N LEU A 21 9.33 -20.04 8.28
CA LEU A 21 9.56 -18.62 8.05
C LEU A 21 10.90 -18.16 8.64
N ARG A 22 11.22 -18.59 9.88
CA ARG A 22 12.52 -18.29 10.52
C ARG A 22 13.70 -18.85 9.73
N LYS A 23 13.63 -20.13 9.35
CA LYS A 23 14.68 -20.78 8.56
C LYS A 23 14.85 -20.15 7.18
N LEU A 24 13.75 -19.84 6.49
CA LEU A 24 13.76 -19.16 5.20
C LEU A 24 14.42 -17.79 5.33
N ARG A 25 13.97 -16.98 6.30
CA ARG A 25 14.57 -15.66 6.51
C ARG A 25 16.05 -15.73 6.83
N ALA A 26 16.46 -16.63 7.71
CA ALA A 26 17.87 -16.82 8.05
C ALA A 26 18.70 -17.18 6.81
N ALA A 27 18.22 -18.09 5.96
CA ALA A 27 18.89 -18.46 4.72
C ALA A 27 18.96 -17.30 3.71
N VAL A 28 17.90 -16.54 3.55
CA VAL A 28 17.86 -15.37 2.66
C VAL A 28 18.84 -14.29 3.13
N LYS A 29 18.85 -13.97 4.43
CA LYS A 29 19.71 -12.94 5.02
C LYS A 29 21.20 -13.37 5.06
N ALA A 30 21.48 -14.65 5.13
CA ALA A 30 22.85 -15.18 5.00
C ALA A 30 23.43 -14.96 3.59
N GLU A 31 22.61 -15.02 2.55
CA GLU A 31 23.03 -14.74 1.18
C GLU A 31 23.14 -13.24 0.88
N ASN A 32 22.18 -12.46 1.37
CA ASN A 32 22.14 -11.00 1.23
C ASN A 32 21.33 -10.39 2.39
N PRO A 33 21.98 -9.67 3.31
CA PRO A 33 21.32 -9.02 4.44
C PRO A 33 20.20 -8.05 4.03
N ASP A 34 20.33 -7.42 2.84
CA ASP A 34 19.39 -6.44 2.32
C ASP A 34 18.23 -7.08 1.54
N ALA A 35 18.26 -8.40 1.28
CA ALA A 35 17.19 -9.08 0.58
C ALA A 35 15.91 -9.09 1.39
N LEU A 36 14.79 -8.65 0.78
CA LEU A 36 13.49 -8.52 1.43
C LEU A 36 12.79 -9.88 1.59
N VAL A 37 12.19 -10.12 2.75
CA VAL A 37 11.23 -11.20 2.98
C VAL A 37 9.87 -10.59 3.29
N LEU A 38 8.99 -10.59 2.30
CA LEU A 38 7.65 -10.02 2.34
C LEU A 38 6.61 -11.15 2.46
N GLY A 39 5.68 -11.05 3.39
CA GLY A 39 4.56 -11.98 3.52
C GLY A 39 3.25 -11.43 2.97
N GLU A 40 2.42 -12.30 2.39
CA GLU A 40 1.02 -11.99 2.18
C GLU A 40 0.25 -12.29 3.45
N VAL A 41 -0.23 -11.21 4.10
CA VAL A 41 -1.11 -11.24 5.26
C VAL A 41 -2.22 -10.23 5.01
N TRP A 42 -3.48 -10.66 5.17
CA TRP A 42 -4.63 -9.86 4.76
C TRP A 42 -5.16 -8.92 5.84
N GLU A 43 -4.83 -9.20 7.10
CA GLU A 43 -5.23 -8.42 8.25
C GLU A 43 -4.02 -7.73 8.91
N ASP A 44 -4.23 -7.14 10.08
CA ASP A 44 -3.16 -6.56 10.87
C ASP A 44 -2.20 -7.66 11.35
N ALA A 45 -0.96 -7.60 10.87
CA ALA A 45 0.08 -8.59 11.16
C ALA A 45 0.77 -8.40 12.52
N SER A 46 0.46 -7.31 13.25
CA SER A 46 1.11 -7.01 14.54
C SER A 46 0.67 -7.96 15.65
N HIS A 47 -0.56 -8.48 15.57
CA HIS A 47 -1.16 -9.36 16.58
C HIS A 47 -2.05 -10.45 15.95
N LYS A 48 -1.70 -10.88 14.74
CA LYS A 48 -2.43 -11.89 13.99
C LYS A 48 -2.44 -13.24 14.72
N VAL A 49 -3.63 -13.82 14.84
CA VAL A 49 -3.82 -15.23 15.22
C VAL A 49 -4.32 -15.99 14.00
N ALA A 50 -3.65 -17.04 13.60
CA ALA A 50 -4.07 -17.94 12.54
C ALA A 50 -3.82 -19.38 12.95
N TYR A 51 -4.76 -20.26 12.64
CA TYR A 51 -4.68 -21.70 13.00
C TYR A 51 -4.46 -21.96 14.50
N GLY A 52 -5.01 -21.08 15.36
CA GLY A 52 -4.88 -21.20 16.84
C GLY A 52 -3.53 -20.75 17.39
N GLU A 53 -2.64 -20.20 16.57
CA GLU A 53 -1.32 -19.74 16.98
C GLU A 53 -1.15 -18.23 16.75
N MET A 54 -0.47 -17.57 17.70
CA MET A 54 -0.03 -16.18 17.51
C MET A 54 1.06 -16.13 16.43
N ARG A 55 0.84 -15.31 15.41
CA ARG A 55 1.80 -15.11 14.32
C ARG A 55 2.77 -13.97 14.64
N CYS A 56 4.01 -14.32 14.92
CA CYS A 56 5.06 -13.36 15.31
C CYS A 56 5.79 -12.80 14.08
N TYR A 57 5.05 -12.12 13.17
CA TYR A 57 5.62 -11.65 11.92
C TYR A 57 6.56 -10.46 12.06
N CYS A 58 6.33 -9.61 13.07
CA CYS A 58 6.97 -8.30 13.22
C CYS A 58 8.17 -8.29 14.17
N GLN A 59 8.61 -9.47 14.67
CA GLN A 59 9.66 -9.56 15.71
C GLN A 59 11.09 -9.58 15.17
N GLY A 60 11.26 -9.49 13.84
CA GLY A 60 12.56 -9.39 13.20
C GLY A 60 13.23 -10.72 12.87
N ASP A 61 12.57 -11.86 13.13
CA ASP A 61 13.09 -13.22 12.90
C ASP A 61 12.35 -13.99 11.80
N THR A 62 11.24 -13.45 11.26
CA THR A 62 10.37 -14.11 10.27
C THR A 62 10.23 -13.31 8.99
N LEU A 63 9.55 -12.15 9.04
CA LEU A 63 9.29 -11.28 7.90
C LEU A 63 9.94 -9.91 8.10
N ASP A 64 10.27 -9.24 7.01
CA ASP A 64 10.68 -7.83 7.02
C ASP A 64 9.49 -6.90 6.78
N SER A 65 8.45 -7.40 6.10
CA SER A 65 7.29 -6.65 5.66
C SER A 65 6.10 -7.54 5.37
N VAL A 66 4.92 -6.93 5.27
CA VAL A 66 3.69 -7.56 4.76
C VAL A 66 2.97 -6.66 3.77
N MET A 67 2.08 -7.26 2.96
CA MET A 67 1.16 -6.52 2.10
C MET A 67 0.10 -5.83 2.94
N ASN A 68 0.08 -4.49 2.96
CA ASN A 68 -0.79 -3.69 3.83
C ASN A 68 -2.22 -3.58 3.27
N TYR A 69 -2.94 -4.71 3.19
CA TYR A 69 -4.34 -4.75 2.79
C TYR A 69 -5.27 -3.91 3.69
N PRO A 70 -5.06 -3.85 5.04
CA PRO A 70 -5.88 -3.00 5.89
C PRO A 70 -5.85 -1.52 5.49
N LEU A 71 -4.67 -0.97 5.20
CA LEU A 71 -4.55 0.42 4.74
C LEU A 71 -5.22 0.62 3.38
N ARG A 72 -5.04 -0.34 2.44
CA ARG A 72 -5.71 -0.28 1.15
C ARG A 72 -7.24 -0.22 1.29
N ALA A 73 -7.81 -1.09 2.11
CA ALA A 73 -9.26 -1.13 2.35
C ALA A 73 -9.77 0.19 2.94
N ALA A 74 -9.12 0.67 4.00
CA ALA A 74 -9.51 1.92 4.66
C ALA A 74 -9.35 3.15 3.74
N ALA A 75 -8.32 3.19 2.89
CA ALA A 75 -8.15 4.25 1.92
C ALA A 75 -9.27 4.24 0.86
N ILE A 76 -9.64 3.06 0.34
CA ILE A 76 -10.76 2.93 -0.59
C ILE A 76 -12.06 3.37 0.09
N ASP A 77 -12.32 2.95 1.32
CA ASP A 77 -13.52 3.35 2.06
C ASP A 77 -13.58 4.86 2.29
N PHE A 78 -12.46 5.48 2.63
CA PHE A 78 -12.36 6.93 2.74
C PHE A 78 -12.67 7.63 1.41
N PHE A 79 -11.95 7.30 0.34
CA PHE A 79 -12.13 7.97 -0.95
C PHE A 79 -13.48 7.72 -1.63
N THR A 80 -14.17 6.63 -1.28
CA THR A 80 -15.53 6.34 -1.77
C THR A 80 -16.64 6.81 -0.84
N GLY A 81 -16.30 7.42 0.30
CA GLY A 81 -17.27 7.96 1.25
C GLY A 81 -17.93 6.92 2.17
N ARG A 82 -17.44 5.69 2.19
CA ARG A 82 -17.90 4.65 3.12
C ARG A 82 -17.36 4.83 4.54
N ALA A 83 -16.24 5.53 4.68
CA ALA A 83 -15.65 5.92 5.96
C ALA A 83 -15.19 7.39 5.92
N ASP A 84 -15.05 8.01 7.06
CA ASP A 84 -14.54 9.37 7.21
C ASP A 84 -13.01 9.42 7.46
N ALA A 85 -12.44 10.63 7.44
CA ALA A 85 -11.02 10.84 7.72
C ALA A 85 -10.63 10.45 9.15
N PHE A 86 -11.56 10.50 10.11
CA PHE A 86 -11.28 10.07 11.49
C PHE A 86 -11.06 8.56 11.57
N ALA A 87 -11.83 7.76 10.82
CA ALA A 87 -11.65 6.31 10.76
C ALA A 87 -10.30 5.94 10.12
N LEU A 88 -9.95 6.57 9.00
CA LEU A 88 -8.66 6.35 8.34
C LEU A 88 -7.49 6.79 9.23
N CYS A 89 -7.61 7.95 9.91
CA CYS A 89 -6.61 8.44 10.85
C CYS A 89 -6.39 7.47 12.01
N ARG A 90 -7.47 6.90 12.58
CA ARG A 90 -7.36 5.88 13.64
C ARG A 90 -6.60 4.64 13.18
N LEU A 91 -6.87 4.13 11.97
CA LEU A 91 -6.14 2.98 11.43
C LEU A 91 -4.65 3.30 11.27
N ILE A 92 -4.30 4.44 10.67
CA ILE A 92 -2.90 4.83 10.46
C ILE A 92 -2.17 4.94 11.80
N ARG A 93 -2.79 5.55 12.82
CA ARG A 93 -2.22 5.64 14.18
C ARG A 93 -2.08 4.27 14.83
N SER A 94 -3.10 3.42 14.74
CA SER A 94 -3.04 2.05 15.26
C SER A 94 -1.88 1.27 14.64
N GLN A 95 -1.67 1.36 13.32
CA GLN A 95 -0.51 0.72 12.69
C GLN A 95 0.82 1.31 13.15
N GLN A 96 0.90 2.63 13.33
CA GLN A 96 2.09 3.30 13.84
C GLN A 96 2.44 2.89 15.28
N GLU A 97 1.44 2.63 16.12
CA GLU A 97 1.61 2.23 17.51
C GLU A 97 1.93 0.73 17.66
N ASN A 98 1.32 -0.12 16.82
CA ASN A 98 1.39 -1.56 16.96
C ASN A 98 2.60 -2.20 16.26
N TYR A 99 3.07 -1.62 15.15
CA TYR A 99 4.22 -2.17 14.44
C TYR A 99 5.55 -1.58 14.94
N PRO A 100 6.60 -2.40 15.15
CA PRO A 100 7.96 -1.88 15.32
C PRO A 100 8.34 -0.97 14.15
N ALA A 101 9.04 0.14 14.42
CA ALA A 101 9.35 1.15 13.41
C ALA A 101 10.01 0.58 12.13
N PRO A 102 11.01 -0.34 12.19
CA PRO A 102 11.57 -0.91 10.97
C PRO A 102 10.54 -1.65 10.11
N PHE A 103 9.60 -2.36 10.76
CA PHE A 103 8.53 -3.08 10.07
C PHE A 103 7.50 -2.11 9.47
N TYR A 104 7.05 -1.11 10.24
CA TYR A 104 6.10 -0.09 9.79
C TYR A 104 6.59 0.67 8.56
N TYR A 105 7.87 1.06 8.55
CA TYR A 105 8.48 1.77 7.43
C TYR A 105 8.80 0.86 6.23
N SER A 106 8.67 -0.45 6.39
CA SER A 106 8.83 -1.45 5.33
C SER A 106 7.51 -1.99 4.80
N LEU A 107 6.35 -1.62 5.37
CA LEU A 107 5.04 -2.11 4.91
C LEU A 107 4.84 -1.85 3.42
N MET A 108 4.40 -2.86 2.67
CA MET A 108 4.03 -2.72 1.27
C MET A 108 2.63 -2.09 1.16
N ASN A 109 2.58 -0.76 0.97
CA ASN A 109 1.33 -0.01 0.83
C ASN A 109 0.83 -0.10 -0.61
N LEU A 110 -0.04 -1.07 -0.87
CA LEU A 110 -0.47 -1.41 -2.23
C LEU A 110 -1.71 -0.61 -2.65
N THR A 111 -1.76 -0.22 -3.92
CA THR A 111 -2.97 0.33 -4.55
C THR A 111 -3.91 -0.79 -4.98
N GLY A 112 -3.37 -1.88 -5.50
CA GLY A 112 -4.08 -3.04 -6.01
C GLY A 112 -3.22 -4.29 -5.98
N SER A 113 -3.82 -5.43 -6.29
CA SER A 113 -3.15 -6.72 -6.46
C SER A 113 -3.91 -7.59 -7.46
N HIS A 114 -3.35 -8.76 -7.75
CA HIS A 114 -4.00 -9.76 -8.61
C HIS A 114 -5.25 -10.41 -7.97
N ASP A 115 -5.50 -10.17 -6.68
CA ASP A 115 -6.64 -10.73 -5.93
C ASP A 115 -7.75 -9.71 -5.67
N ARG A 116 -7.56 -8.46 -6.13
CA ARG A 116 -8.49 -7.37 -5.88
C ARG A 116 -8.90 -6.65 -7.17
N PRO A 117 -10.09 -6.05 -7.21
CA PRO A 117 -10.46 -5.16 -8.32
C PRO A 117 -9.38 -4.11 -8.56
N ARG A 118 -9.16 -3.75 -9.83
CA ARG A 118 -8.27 -2.67 -10.22
C ARG A 118 -8.59 -1.39 -9.48
N SER A 119 -7.58 -0.58 -9.18
CA SER A 119 -7.73 0.58 -8.30
C SER A 119 -8.79 1.57 -8.79
N ILE A 120 -8.84 1.86 -10.09
CA ILE A 120 -9.88 2.74 -10.68
C ILE A 120 -11.27 2.12 -10.51
N ASN A 121 -11.42 0.81 -10.71
CA ASN A 121 -12.68 0.10 -10.51
C ASN A 121 -13.11 0.13 -9.03
N ALA A 122 -12.20 -0.11 -8.10
CA ALA A 122 -12.50 -0.07 -6.66
C ALA A 122 -12.89 1.33 -6.17
N LEU A 123 -12.39 2.38 -6.84
CA LEU A 123 -12.57 3.77 -6.46
C LEU A 123 -13.67 4.51 -7.24
N CYS A 124 -14.28 3.89 -8.25
CA CYS A 124 -15.34 4.55 -9.05
C CYS A 124 -16.67 4.72 -8.28
N GLY A 125 -16.81 4.09 -7.10
CA GLY A 125 -18.02 4.17 -6.27
C GLY A 125 -19.02 3.03 -6.53
N ARG A 126 -18.78 2.16 -7.51
CA ARG A 126 -19.62 0.99 -7.77
C ARG A 126 -19.13 -0.22 -6.98
N THR A 127 -20.05 -1.02 -6.44
CA THR A 127 -19.77 -2.34 -5.86
C THR A 127 -19.78 -3.40 -6.95
N TRP A 128 -18.66 -4.13 -7.10
CA TRP A 128 -18.46 -5.14 -8.13
C TRP A 128 -18.77 -6.54 -7.65
N GLU A 129 -18.68 -6.76 -6.35
CA GLU A 129 -18.89 -8.04 -5.69
C GLU A 129 -20.35 -8.50 -5.72
N GLU A 130 -21.29 -7.56 -5.84
CA GLU A 130 -22.74 -7.84 -5.93
C GLU A 130 -23.17 -8.41 -7.29
N LEU A 131 -22.31 -8.31 -8.31
CA LEU A 131 -22.62 -8.82 -9.63
C LEU A 131 -22.24 -10.30 -9.77
N PRO A 132 -23.08 -11.12 -10.44
CA PRO A 132 -22.69 -12.48 -10.80
C PRO A 132 -21.38 -12.49 -11.60
N GLN A 133 -20.51 -13.49 -11.33
CA GLN A 133 -19.18 -13.58 -11.94
C GLN A 133 -19.18 -13.45 -13.48
N PRO A 134 -20.09 -14.08 -14.25
CA PRO A 134 -20.13 -13.92 -15.71
C PRO A 134 -20.37 -12.49 -16.19
N GLN A 135 -20.99 -11.64 -15.36
CA GLN A 135 -21.29 -10.26 -15.71
C GLN A 135 -20.11 -9.31 -15.42
N ARG A 136 -19.13 -9.72 -14.61
CA ARG A 136 -17.98 -8.88 -14.22
C ARG A 136 -16.95 -8.74 -15.35
N GLY A 137 -16.77 -9.78 -16.17
CA GLY A 137 -15.76 -9.83 -17.23
C GLY A 137 -15.92 -8.77 -18.33
N PRO A 138 -17.10 -8.66 -18.94
CA PRO A 138 -17.35 -7.72 -20.04
C PRO A 138 -17.56 -6.28 -19.58
N MET A 139 -17.74 -6.04 -18.28
CA MET A 139 -18.05 -4.71 -17.77
C MET A 139 -16.90 -3.72 -17.99
N ARG A 140 -17.31 -2.52 -18.35
CA ARG A 140 -16.43 -1.34 -18.44
C ARG A 140 -17.06 -0.18 -17.66
N LEU A 141 -16.22 0.69 -17.16
CA LEU A 141 -16.65 1.94 -16.53
C LEU A 141 -17.20 2.88 -17.59
N THR A 142 -18.24 3.65 -17.25
CA THR A 142 -18.60 4.83 -18.03
C THR A 142 -17.48 5.85 -18.00
N ALA A 143 -17.52 6.86 -18.86
CA ALA A 143 -16.52 7.93 -18.87
C ALA A 143 -16.46 8.69 -17.52
N GLU A 144 -17.63 8.90 -16.91
CA GLU A 144 -17.76 9.58 -15.60
C GLU A 144 -17.21 8.71 -14.46
N GLU A 145 -17.56 7.42 -14.43
CA GLU A 145 -17.02 6.47 -13.44
C GLU A 145 -15.49 6.36 -13.56
N TYR A 146 -14.98 6.30 -14.79
CA TYR A 146 -13.54 6.27 -15.04
C TYR A 146 -12.87 7.54 -14.54
N ALA A 147 -13.40 8.72 -14.87
CA ALA A 147 -12.84 10.00 -14.46
C ALA A 147 -12.84 10.15 -12.93
N SER A 148 -13.93 9.78 -12.25
CA SER A 148 -14.04 9.79 -10.79
C SER A 148 -13.07 8.79 -10.15
N GLY A 149 -13.06 7.55 -10.62
CA GLY A 149 -12.15 6.51 -10.12
C GLY A 149 -10.68 6.89 -10.31
N LYS A 150 -10.33 7.47 -11.45
CA LYS A 150 -8.99 7.97 -11.75
C LYS A 150 -8.57 9.10 -10.80
N ALA A 151 -9.43 10.09 -10.57
CA ALA A 151 -9.13 11.19 -9.65
C ALA A 151 -8.88 10.69 -8.23
N ARG A 152 -9.73 9.78 -7.74
CA ARG A 152 -9.58 9.14 -6.43
C ARG A 152 -8.35 8.24 -6.35
N TYR A 153 -7.98 7.54 -7.43
CA TYR A 153 -6.76 6.74 -7.49
C TYR A 153 -5.51 7.59 -7.33
N VAL A 154 -5.43 8.73 -8.02
CA VAL A 154 -4.31 9.66 -7.87
C VAL A 154 -4.23 10.21 -6.44
N ALA A 155 -5.38 10.56 -5.84
CA ALA A 155 -5.44 11.02 -4.46
C ALA A 155 -5.04 9.91 -3.46
N MET A 156 -5.45 8.66 -3.68
CA MET A 156 -5.03 7.50 -2.90
C MET A 156 -3.51 7.27 -3.02
N LEU A 157 -2.95 7.31 -4.23
CA LEU A 157 -1.50 7.15 -4.41
C LEU A 157 -0.73 8.28 -3.72
N ARG A 158 -1.24 9.52 -3.76
CA ARG A 158 -0.67 10.65 -3.01
C ARG A 158 -0.67 10.38 -1.50
N LEU A 159 -1.76 9.83 -0.95
CA LEU A 159 -1.82 9.37 0.45
C LEU A 159 -0.73 8.33 0.73
N LEU A 160 -0.64 7.27 -0.09
CA LEU A 160 0.36 6.20 0.11
C LEU A 160 1.79 6.73 -0.01
N CYS A 161 2.05 7.71 -0.87
CA CYS A 161 3.34 8.39 -0.97
C CYS A 161 3.65 9.28 0.22
N ALA A 162 2.67 9.80 0.93
CA ALA A 162 2.87 10.62 2.13
C ALA A 162 3.12 9.78 3.39
N LEU A 163 2.62 8.55 3.45
CA LEU A 163 2.75 7.67 4.63
C LEU A 163 4.10 6.93 4.67
N PRO A 164 4.55 6.48 5.86
CA PRO A 164 5.60 5.46 5.97
C PRO A 164 5.23 4.18 5.22
N GLY A 165 6.23 3.36 4.90
CA GLY A 165 6.07 2.17 4.07
C GLY A 165 6.45 2.43 2.61
N ILE A 166 6.27 1.45 1.75
CA ILE A 166 6.68 1.46 0.35
C ILE A 166 5.44 1.44 -0.54
N PRO A 167 5.14 2.54 -1.28
CA PRO A 167 4.04 2.54 -2.24
C PRO A 167 4.26 1.48 -3.30
N CYS A 168 3.23 0.65 -3.52
CA CYS A 168 3.25 -0.39 -4.53
C CYS A 168 2.08 -0.19 -5.50
N VAL A 169 2.42 -0.01 -6.77
CA VAL A 169 1.46 0.12 -7.87
C VAL A 169 1.32 -1.24 -8.55
N TYR A 170 0.09 -1.76 -8.63
CA TYR A 170 -0.18 -2.97 -9.38
C TYR A 170 -0.09 -2.67 -10.88
N TYR A 171 0.62 -3.53 -11.65
CA TYR A 171 0.86 -3.28 -13.07
C TYR A 171 -0.43 -2.91 -13.83
N GLY A 172 -0.36 -1.89 -14.66
CA GLY A 172 -1.47 -1.41 -15.47
C GLY A 172 -2.41 -0.43 -14.75
N ASP A 173 -2.41 -0.34 -13.41
CA ASP A 173 -3.19 0.68 -12.69
C ASP A 173 -2.70 2.09 -13.09
N GLU A 174 -1.37 2.25 -13.26
CA GLU A 174 -0.75 3.49 -13.76
C GLU A 174 -1.13 3.81 -15.20
N ALA A 175 -1.54 2.81 -15.97
CA ALA A 175 -1.93 2.94 -17.37
C ALA A 175 -3.46 3.07 -17.57
N GLY A 176 -4.23 3.05 -16.47
CA GLY A 176 -5.69 3.13 -16.52
C GLY A 176 -6.37 1.81 -16.87
N LEU A 177 -5.69 0.68 -16.72
CA LEU A 177 -6.26 -0.64 -16.96
C LEU A 177 -7.43 -0.89 -16.03
N GLN A 178 -8.57 -1.32 -16.59
CA GLN A 178 -9.78 -1.64 -15.86
C GLN A 178 -9.92 -3.14 -15.63
N GLY A 179 -10.54 -3.53 -14.53
CA GLY A 179 -10.86 -4.92 -14.24
C GLY A 179 -11.57 -5.07 -12.89
N ALA A 180 -12.62 -5.89 -12.88
CA ALA A 180 -13.32 -6.30 -11.66
C ALA A 180 -12.43 -7.25 -10.84
N SER A 181 -13.02 -7.91 -9.83
CA SER A 181 -12.30 -8.90 -9.02
C SER A 181 -11.74 -10.06 -9.87
N ASP A 182 -10.85 -10.83 -9.27
CA ASP A 182 -10.25 -12.02 -9.90
C ASP A 182 -11.30 -12.90 -10.64
N PRO A 183 -10.98 -13.36 -11.86
CA PRO A 183 -9.72 -13.24 -12.62
C PRO A 183 -9.64 -11.96 -13.49
N PHE A 184 -10.66 -11.13 -13.50
CA PHE A 184 -10.81 -10.00 -14.43
C PHE A 184 -9.86 -8.81 -14.14
N CYS A 185 -9.28 -8.75 -12.94
CA CYS A 185 -8.21 -7.81 -12.60
C CYS A 185 -6.85 -8.18 -13.25
N ARG A 186 -6.71 -9.39 -13.82
CA ARG A 186 -5.45 -9.91 -14.39
C ARG A 186 -5.34 -9.72 -15.91
N GLY A 187 -5.98 -8.68 -16.45
CA GLY A 187 -5.89 -8.34 -17.87
C GLY A 187 -4.46 -8.02 -18.31
N THR A 188 -4.17 -8.22 -19.61
CA THR A 188 -2.87 -7.87 -20.19
C THR A 188 -2.65 -6.35 -20.14
N PHE A 189 -1.38 -5.94 -20.05
CA PHE A 189 -1.03 -4.51 -20.09
C PHE A 189 -1.52 -3.86 -21.40
N PRO A 190 -2.10 -2.65 -21.35
CA PRO A 190 -2.75 -2.02 -22.52
C PRO A 190 -1.72 -1.31 -23.41
N TRP A 191 -0.75 -2.04 -23.97
CA TRP A 191 0.30 -1.50 -24.81
C TRP A 191 -0.23 -0.62 -25.96
N GLY A 192 0.26 0.62 -26.04
CA GLY A 192 -0.16 1.62 -27.03
C GLY A 192 -1.54 2.24 -26.78
N LYS A 193 -2.18 1.94 -25.63
CA LYS A 193 -3.49 2.47 -25.23
C LYS A 193 -3.48 2.96 -23.79
N GLU A 194 -2.31 3.29 -23.27
CA GLU A 194 -2.12 3.77 -21.91
C GLU A 194 -2.74 5.16 -21.72
N ASP A 195 -3.30 5.43 -20.56
CA ASP A 195 -3.64 6.78 -20.14
C ASP A 195 -2.35 7.54 -19.79
N ALA A 196 -1.77 8.21 -20.80
CA ALA A 196 -0.50 8.92 -20.66
C ALA A 196 -0.55 10.03 -19.60
N ALA A 197 -1.71 10.68 -19.41
CA ALA A 197 -1.87 11.72 -18.40
C ALA A 197 -1.83 11.10 -16.99
N LEU A 198 -2.46 9.95 -16.80
CA LEU A 198 -2.38 9.19 -15.53
C LEU A 198 -0.97 8.72 -15.26
N GLN A 199 -0.29 8.13 -16.26
CA GLN A 199 1.10 7.70 -16.10
C GLN A 199 2.02 8.84 -15.67
N SER A 200 1.83 10.03 -16.25
CA SER A 200 2.61 11.21 -15.86
C SER A 200 2.38 11.60 -14.40
N GLN A 201 1.13 11.58 -13.93
CA GLN A 201 0.78 11.89 -12.54
C GLN A 201 1.35 10.86 -11.57
N VAL A 202 1.22 9.57 -11.87
CA VAL A 202 1.78 8.47 -11.06
C VAL A 202 3.30 8.62 -10.94
N ARG A 203 3.97 8.85 -12.08
CA ARG A 203 5.43 9.07 -12.12
C ARG A 203 5.86 10.26 -11.26
N ALA A 204 5.14 11.38 -11.36
CA ALA A 204 5.45 12.58 -10.59
C ALA A 204 5.32 12.34 -9.07
N LEU A 205 4.27 11.64 -8.61
CA LEU A 205 4.08 11.30 -7.20
C LEU A 205 5.20 10.40 -6.67
N LEU A 206 5.55 9.35 -7.41
CA LEU A 206 6.62 8.43 -7.01
C LEU A 206 7.99 9.11 -7.03
N GLN A 207 8.26 10.00 -7.98
CA GLN A 207 9.49 10.79 -8.03
C GLN A 207 9.58 11.77 -6.86
N ALA A 208 8.50 12.49 -6.55
CA ALA A 208 8.46 13.41 -5.40
C ALA A 208 8.80 12.68 -4.11
N ARG A 209 8.17 11.50 -3.85
CA ARG A 209 8.53 10.68 -2.70
C ARG A 209 10.00 10.26 -2.71
N ARG A 210 10.51 9.78 -3.86
CA ARG A 210 11.91 9.33 -3.97
C ARG A 210 12.92 10.45 -3.71
N GLN A 211 12.56 11.70 -3.97
CA GLN A 211 13.42 12.86 -3.79
C GLN A 211 13.34 13.45 -2.38
N SER A 212 12.34 13.08 -1.57
CA SER A 212 12.13 13.60 -0.23
C SER A 212 12.56 12.59 0.84
N PRO A 213 13.68 12.81 1.54
CA PRO A 213 14.06 12.02 2.70
C PRO A 213 12.97 11.99 3.78
N ALA A 214 12.29 13.12 4.05
CA ALA A 214 11.23 13.17 5.03
C ALA A 214 10.06 12.23 4.68
N LEU A 215 9.66 12.14 3.42
CA LEU A 215 8.61 11.20 3.01
C LEU A 215 9.06 9.74 3.11
N GLN A 216 10.36 9.45 3.02
CA GLN A 216 10.89 8.09 3.15
C GLN A 216 11.03 7.70 4.63
N THR A 217 11.85 8.41 5.39
CA THR A 217 12.26 8.03 6.74
C THR A 217 12.08 9.13 7.80
N GLY A 218 11.32 10.19 7.51
CA GLY A 218 10.92 11.19 8.51
C GLY A 218 9.88 10.65 9.49
N THR A 219 9.69 11.34 10.61
CA THR A 219 8.62 11.08 11.56
C THR A 219 7.25 11.22 10.89
N LEU A 220 6.21 10.69 11.49
CA LEU A 220 4.82 10.82 11.04
C LEU A 220 3.98 11.48 12.14
N GLU A 221 3.27 12.54 11.76
CA GLU A 221 2.11 13.04 12.47
C GLU A 221 0.93 13.02 11.51
N VAL A 222 -0.20 12.43 11.94
CA VAL A 222 -1.43 12.36 11.15
C VAL A 222 -2.60 12.87 11.97
N THR A 223 -3.43 13.73 11.37
CA THR A 223 -4.60 14.35 12.01
C THR A 223 -5.76 14.41 11.02
N ALA A 224 -6.95 14.00 11.45
CA ALA A 224 -8.18 14.30 10.74
C ALA A 224 -8.59 15.75 11.07
N VAL A 225 -8.59 16.60 10.06
CA VAL A 225 -8.98 18.03 10.20
C VAL A 225 -10.50 18.14 10.28
N ASP A 226 -11.18 17.39 9.43
CA ASP A 226 -12.63 17.21 9.37
C ASP A 226 -12.96 15.81 8.82
N ALA A 227 -14.23 15.55 8.50
CA ALA A 227 -14.67 14.24 7.99
C ALA A 227 -14.05 13.88 6.61
N ASP A 228 -13.61 14.86 5.85
CA ASP A 228 -13.17 14.72 4.47
C ASP A 228 -11.67 15.02 4.27
N THR A 229 -10.97 15.43 5.33
CA THR A 229 -9.62 15.96 5.21
C THR A 229 -8.68 15.37 6.24
N LEU A 230 -7.58 14.78 5.76
CA LEU A 230 -6.41 14.37 6.55
C LEU A 230 -5.28 15.36 6.34
N ARG A 231 -4.61 15.74 7.41
CA ARG A 231 -3.32 16.42 7.41
C ARG A 231 -2.24 15.44 7.84
N ILE A 232 -1.19 15.34 7.04
CA ILE A 232 -0.02 14.49 7.28
C ILE A 232 1.21 15.38 7.33
N VAL A 233 1.99 15.26 8.39
CA VAL A 233 3.29 15.92 8.53
C VAL A 233 4.36 14.84 8.59
N ARG A 234 5.36 14.97 7.74
CA ARG A 234 6.57 14.15 7.72
C ARG A 234 7.77 15.04 7.98
N GLU A 235 8.66 14.65 8.90
CA GLU A 235 9.73 15.53 9.29
C GLU A 235 11.01 14.80 9.67
N ILE A 236 12.15 15.35 9.24
CA ILE A 236 13.48 15.03 9.71
C ILE A 236 14.01 16.28 10.43
N ARG A 237 14.36 16.13 11.70
CA ARG A 237 14.97 17.17 12.54
C ARG A 237 16.34 16.73 13.00
N ASP A 238 17.17 17.70 13.37
CA ASP A 238 18.48 17.51 13.99
C ASP A 238 19.42 16.61 13.16
N GLY A 239 19.24 16.62 11.83
CA GLY A 239 20.07 15.88 10.90
C GLY A 239 19.94 14.36 10.98
N ARG A 240 18.85 13.83 11.57
CA ARG A 240 18.64 12.39 11.76
C ARG A 240 17.23 11.97 11.38
N ASP A 241 17.13 10.82 10.73
CA ASP A 241 15.86 10.15 10.44
C ASP A 241 15.36 9.34 11.67
N VAL A 242 14.19 8.67 11.51
CA VAL A 242 13.58 7.85 12.59
C VAL A 242 14.44 6.66 13.03
N PHE A 243 15.45 6.28 12.26
CA PHE A 243 16.40 5.21 12.58
C PHE A 243 17.72 5.75 13.14
N GLY A 244 17.83 7.06 13.38
CA GLY A 244 19.05 7.73 13.84
C GLY A 244 20.12 7.88 12.76
N LYS A 245 19.83 7.57 11.50
CA LYS A 245 20.77 7.75 10.38
C LYS A 245 20.85 9.24 10.00
N ALA A 246 22.03 9.68 9.60
CA ALA A 246 22.23 11.04 9.11
C ALA A 246 21.36 11.31 7.87
N ALA A 247 20.58 12.37 7.92
CA ALA A 247 19.68 12.79 6.84
C ALA A 247 19.50 14.32 6.87
N ALA A 248 19.22 14.92 5.71
CA ALA A 248 18.96 16.35 5.63
C ALA A 248 17.66 16.71 6.38
N ASN A 249 17.67 17.83 7.10
CA ASN A 249 16.45 18.36 7.71
C ASN A 249 15.46 18.72 6.61
N GLU A 250 14.26 18.22 6.75
CA GLU A 250 13.17 18.46 5.82
C GLU A 250 11.83 18.33 6.56
N ARG A 251 10.87 19.19 6.21
CA ARG A 251 9.49 19.10 6.66
C ARG A 251 8.57 19.14 5.46
N ALA A 252 7.76 18.11 5.30
CA ALA A 252 6.68 18.02 4.31
C ALA A 252 5.34 18.00 5.03
N GLU A 253 4.44 18.89 4.63
CA GLU A 253 3.06 18.93 5.12
C GLU A 253 2.13 18.71 3.96
N ILE A 254 1.30 17.67 4.03
CA ILE A 254 0.44 17.21 2.95
C ILE A 254 -1.01 17.15 3.45
N GLU A 255 -1.88 17.83 2.75
CA GLU A 255 -3.32 17.68 2.94
C GLU A 255 -3.87 16.69 1.93
N ILE A 256 -4.60 15.70 2.41
CA ILE A 256 -5.32 14.70 1.61
C ILE A 256 -6.80 14.95 1.82
N ARG A 257 -7.47 15.37 0.75
CA ARG A 257 -8.90 15.63 0.76
C ARG A 257 -9.65 14.59 -0.07
N ARG A 258 -10.73 14.06 0.48
CA ARG A 258 -11.68 13.25 -0.27
C ARG A 258 -12.36 14.13 -1.32
N THR A 259 -12.17 13.80 -2.59
CA THR A 259 -12.92 14.41 -3.68
C THR A 259 -14.23 13.64 -3.84
N ILE A 260 -15.35 14.29 -3.64
CA ILE A 260 -16.70 13.72 -3.80
C ILE A 260 -17.05 13.67 -5.29
#